data_e45b7e708012f1387766a1c978677bc4
#
_entry.id   e45b7e708012f1387766a1c978677bc4
#
_cell.length_a   1.000
_cell.length_b   1.000
_cell.length_c   1.000
_cell.angle_alpha   90.00
_cell.angle_beta   90.00
_cell.angle_gamma   90.00
#
_symmetry.space_group_name_H-M   'P 1'
#
loop_
_entity.id
_entity.type
_entity.pdbx_description
1 polymer ?
#
loop_
_entity_poly.entity_id
_entity_poly.type
_entity_poly.pdbx_seq_one_letter_code
_entity_poly.pdbx_strand_id
1 'polypeptide(L)'
;MKNGKSVIDQEKCIKCGKCREICPYDAICHKERPCKAACGIGAITSDHVGRAVIDNEKCVSCGQCMVSCPFGAIADKSQIFQLIRAMQSGRKIIAQVAPAFAGQFGPKVTPEMFKTALKELGFADVYETALGADMGCMAEAEHYVKEVATGKQQFALTSCCPSWSVMAKNLFPETIDKISNELTPMVATARLIKQEHPDASVVFIGPCASKKLEASRRTVRSDVDFVITFEELTGMFEAKGILLDEIKAMDEMKDATAAGRGYGVAGGVANAIKECIEQYYPGTPVNIQHAESLAECKKALLLAKAGKMNGCLIEGMACPGGCIAGAGTNIAIPVAAKAVDKFKNEAEKKVPDESVDQEMVELEKE
;
A
#
# COMPACT_ATOMS: atom_id res chain seq x y z
N MET A 1 22.00 5.16 -41.60
CA MET A 1 22.36 6.56 -41.27
C MET A 1 21.44 7.51 -42.05
N LYS A 2 20.89 8.51 -41.38
CA LYS A 2 20.17 9.62 -42.05
C LYS A 2 20.99 10.90 -41.89
N ASN A 3 21.26 11.60 -42.97
CA ASN A 3 22.03 12.85 -42.98
C ASN A 3 23.40 12.76 -42.28
N GLY A 4 24.13 11.67 -42.48
CA GLY A 4 25.45 11.45 -41.87
C GLY A 4 25.44 11.14 -40.36
N LYS A 5 24.26 11.04 -39.72
CA LYS A 5 24.12 10.76 -38.27
C LYS A 5 23.64 9.33 -38.05
N SER A 6 24.09 8.74 -36.96
CA SER A 6 23.58 7.44 -36.47
C SER A 6 22.11 7.59 -36.05
N VAL A 7 21.30 6.60 -36.39
CA VAL A 7 19.87 6.57 -36.06
C VAL A 7 19.54 5.20 -35.50
N ILE A 8 18.76 5.17 -34.42
CA ILE A 8 18.20 3.93 -33.87
C ILE A 8 16.97 3.56 -34.69
N ASP A 9 17.00 2.38 -35.28
CA ASP A 9 15.84 1.80 -35.96
C ASP A 9 14.79 1.41 -34.92
N GLN A 10 13.66 2.12 -34.93
CA GLN A 10 12.60 1.94 -33.92
C GLN A 10 11.85 0.61 -34.08
N GLU A 11 11.85 0.01 -35.27
CA GLU A 11 11.22 -1.29 -35.55
C GLU A 11 12.07 -2.46 -34.99
N LYS A 12 13.40 -2.29 -35.02
CA LYS A 12 14.36 -3.29 -34.51
C LYS A 12 14.76 -3.07 -33.07
N CYS A 13 14.46 -1.91 -32.48
CA CYS A 13 14.85 -1.55 -31.15
C CYS A 13 13.99 -2.27 -30.10
N ILE A 14 14.60 -3.17 -29.33
CA ILE A 14 13.96 -3.88 -28.21
C ILE A 14 13.96 -3.08 -26.90
N LYS A 15 14.34 -1.81 -26.92
CA LYS A 15 14.38 -0.88 -25.77
C LYS A 15 15.22 -1.36 -24.59
N CYS A 16 16.26 -2.15 -24.80
CA CYS A 16 17.09 -2.72 -23.74
C CYS A 16 17.98 -1.72 -22.99
N GLY A 17 18.10 -0.46 -23.45
CA GLY A 17 18.88 0.59 -22.80
C GLY A 17 20.39 0.53 -23.00
N LYS A 18 20.98 -0.60 -23.40
CA LYS A 18 22.44 -0.81 -23.49
C LYS A 18 23.18 0.24 -24.33
N CYS A 19 22.57 0.74 -25.39
CA CYS A 19 23.17 1.79 -26.22
C CYS A 19 23.36 3.10 -25.47
N ARG A 20 22.47 3.42 -24.52
CA ARG A 20 22.58 4.60 -23.65
C ARG A 20 23.70 4.42 -22.63
N GLU A 21 23.77 3.24 -22.00
CA GLU A 21 24.80 2.93 -20.98
C GLU A 21 26.21 3.01 -21.55
N ILE A 22 26.40 2.63 -22.84
CA ILE A 22 27.71 2.60 -23.51
C ILE A 22 28.07 3.94 -24.17
N CYS A 23 27.11 4.85 -24.33
CA CYS A 23 27.34 6.10 -25.04
C CYS A 23 28.17 7.08 -24.21
N PRO A 24 29.43 7.36 -24.54
CA PRO A 24 30.28 8.25 -23.72
C PRO A 24 29.87 9.72 -23.82
N TYR A 25 28.97 10.05 -24.74
CA TYR A 25 28.51 11.43 -24.98
C TYR A 25 27.09 11.68 -24.45
N ASP A 26 26.48 10.73 -23.78
CA ASP A 26 25.08 10.77 -23.35
C ASP A 26 24.08 11.22 -24.45
N ALA A 27 24.44 10.93 -25.72
CA ALA A 27 23.72 11.39 -26.92
C ALA A 27 22.43 10.60 -27.20
N ILE A 28 22.14 9.56 -26.40
CA ILE A 28 20.96 8.70 -26.56
C ILE A 28 19.99 9.00 -25.43
N CYS A 29 18.95 9.78 -25.74
CA CYS A 29 17.89 10.08 -24.80
C CYS A 29 16.67 9.18 -25.03
N HIS A 30 16.07 8.73 -23.95
CA HIS A 30 14.77 8.06 -23.98
C HIS A 30 13.69 9.13 -24.12
N LYS A 31 12.91 9.09 -25.21
CA LYS A 31 11.79 10.03 -25.42
C LYS A 31 10.47 9.57 -24.77
N GLU A 32 10.54 8.73 -23.76
CA GLU A 32 9.35 8.30 -23.05
C GLU A 32 9.11 9.21 -21.84
N ARG A 33 7.84 9.61 -21.62
CA ARG A 33 7.51 10.43 -20.47
C ARG A 33 7.73 9.65 -19.17
N PRO A 34 8.21 10.28 -18.09
CA PRO A 34 8.41 9.62 -16.80
C PRO A 34 7.16 8.88 -16.31
N CYS A 35 5.98 9.50 -16.43
CA CYS A 35 4.71 8.89 -16.04
C CYS A 35 4.36 7.63 -16.84
N LYS A 36 4.68 7.60 -18.13
CA LYS A 36 4.45 6.43 -18.98
C LYS A 36 5.45 5.33 -18.67
N ALA A 37 6.72 5.69 -18.48
CA ALA A 37 7.78 4.74 -18.09
C ALA A 37 7.49 4.08 -16.72
N ALA A 38 6.95 4.85 -15.78
CA ALA A 38 6.58 4.36 -14.44
C ALA A 38 5.30 3.51 -14.42
N CYS A 39 4.52 3.51 -15.51
CA CYS A 39 3.26 2.76 -15.58
C CYS A 39 3.51 1.29 -15.90
N GLY A 40 3.64 0.43 -14.89
CA GLY A 40 3.93 -1.00 -15.04
C GLY A 40 2.86 -1.81 -15.78
N ILE A 41 1.65 -1.25 -15.98
CA ILE A 41 0.54 -1.90 -16.70
C ILE A 41 0.25 -1.26 -18.06
N GLY A 42 0.99 -0.21 -18.45
CA GLY A 42 0.81 0.44 -19.75
C GLY A 42 -0.50 1.23 -19.91
N ALA A 43 -1.09 1.72 -18.83
CA ALA A 43 -2.33 2.51 -18.85
C ALA A 43 -2.14 3.96 -19.34
N ILE A 44 -0.91 4.41 -19.62
CA ILE A 44 -0.63 5.79 -20.04
C ILE A 44 -0.23 5.83 -21.50
N THR A 45 -1.00 6.55 -22.29
CA THR A 45 -0.82 6.79 -23.72
C THR A 45 -0.58 8.26 -24.03
N SER A 46 -0.63 8.65 -25.31
CA SER A 46 -0.57 10.03 -25.74
C SER A 46 -1.76 10.37 -26.60
N ASP A 47 -2.31 11.56 -26.43
CA ASP A 47 -3.32 12.12 -27.36
C ASP A 47 -2.68 12.61 -28.68
N HIS A 48 -3.50 13.14 -29.57
CA HIS A 48 -3.10 13.62 -30.88
C HIS A 48 -2.13 14.83 -30.86
N VAL A 49 -2.13 15.60 -29.77
CA VAL A 49 -1.17 16.71 -29.55
C VAL A 49 0.01 16.29 -28.66
N GLY A 50 0.09 15.02 -28.34
CA GLY A 50 1.20 14.46 -27.61
C GLY A 50 1.10 14.58 -26.08
N ARG A 51 -0.02 14.94 -25.46
CA ARG A 51 -0.20 14.99 -24.00
C ARG A 51 -0.46 13.59 -23.42
N ALA A 52 -0.12 13.39 -22.15
CA ALA A 52 -0.41 12.13 -21.46
C ALA A 52 -1.91 11.93 -21.25
N VAL A 53 -2.41 10.74 -21.54
CA VAL A 53 -3.78 10.31 -21.30
C VAL A 53 -3.75 9.01 -20.51
N ILE A 54 -4.53 8.95 -19.42
CA ILE A 54 -4.68 7.76 -18.59
C ILE A 54 -5.93 7.01 -19.06
N ASP A 55 -5.72 5.75 -19.44
CA ASP A 55 -6.79 4.80 -19.71
C ASP A 55 -7.34 4.28 -18.37
N ASN A 56 -8.51 4.79 -17.97
CA ASN A 56 -9.11 4.49 -16.68
C ASN A 56 -9.60 3.03 -16.54
N GLU A 57 -9.84 2.34 -17.64
CA GLU A 57 -10.23 0.92 -17.62
C GLU A 57 -9.04 0.02 -17.28
N LYS A 58 -7.82 0.44 -17.67
CA LYS A 58 -6.60 -0.27 -17.34
C LYS A 58 -5.97 0.22 -16.03
N CYS A 59 -6.25 1.44 -15.63
CA CYS A 59 -5.61 2.09 -14.49
C CYS A 59 -6.03 1.41 -13.17
N VAL A 60 -5.04 1.00 -12.36
CA VAL A 60 -5.24 0.42 -11.01
C VAL A 60 -4.97 1.43 -9.88
N SER A 61 -4.90 2.70 -10.20
CA SER A 61 -4.72 3.82 -9.24
C SER A 61 -3.48 3.70 -8.34
N CYS A 62 -2.38 3.08 -8.79
CA CYS A 62 -1.19 2.87 -7.97
C CYS A 62 -0.43 4.17 -7.61
N GLY A 63 -0.67 5.28 -8.31
CA GLY A 63 -0.05 6.57 -8.05
C GLY A 63 1.38 6.74 -8.54
N GLN A 64 2.03 5.72 -9.15
CA GLN A 64 3.43 5.82 -9.57
C GLN A 64 3.66 6.90 -10.66
N CYS A 65 2.65 7.20 -11.44
CA CYS A 65 2.70 8.31 -12.39
C CYS A 65 2.71 9.70 -11.71
N MET A 66 2.12 9.82 -10.52
CA MET A 66 2.17 11.04 -9.71
C MET A 66 3.60 11.24 -9.16
N VAL A 67 4.17 10.21 -8.54
CA VAL A 67 5.55 10.22 -8.02
C VAL A 67 6.57 10.56 -9.10
N SER A 68 6.36 10.06 -10.31
CA SER A 68 7.30 10.23 -11.43
C SER A 68 7.12 11.53 -12.21
N CYS A 69 6.08 12.33 -11.93
CA CYS A 69 5.81 13.55 -12.67
C CYS A 69 6.57 14.74 -12.05
N PRO A 70 7.62 15.27 -12.71
CA PRO A 70 8.38 16.39 -12.14
C PRO A 70 7.62 17.73 -12.16
N PHE A 71 6.44 17.75 -12.76
CA PHE A 71 5.61 18.97 -12.92
C PHE A 71 4.36 18.96 -12.05
N GLY A 72 4.12 17.90 -11.25
CA GLY A 72 2.86 17.77 -10.50
C GLY A 72 1.59 17.76 -11.37
N ALA A 73 1.72 17.37 -12.67
CA ALA A 73 0.60 17.42 -13.61
C ALA A 73 -0.43 16.28 -13.45
N ILE A 74 -0.17 15.34 -12.54
CA ILE A 74 -1.05 14.24 -12.21
C ILE A 74 -1.30 14.29 -10.72
N ALA A 75 -2.55 14.42 -10.34
CA ALA A 75 -3.00 14.44 -8.96
C ALA A 75 -4.10 13.39 -8.74
N ASP A 76 -4.29 12.97 -7.52
CA ASP A 76 -5.42 12.17 -7.10
C ASP A 76 -6.60 13.07 -6.67
N LYS A 77 -7.71 12.44 -6.30
CA LYS A 77 -8.87 13.15 -5.78
C LYS A 77 -8.74 13.36 -4.28
N SER A 78 -8.42 14.57 -3.84
CA SER A 78 -8.37 14.93 -2.42
C SER A 78 -9.75 14.86 -1.76
N GLN A 79 -9.78 14.40 -0.51
CA GLN A 79 -10.97 14.37 0.34
C GLN A 79 -10.85 15.33 1.55
N ILE A 80 -9.82 16.18 1.60
CA ILE A 80 -9.59 17.14 2.70
C ILE A 80 -10.82 18.04 2.93
N PHE A 81 -11.40 18.59 1.86
CA PHE A 81 -12.55 19.48 2.00
C PHE A 81 -13.74 18.78 2.67
N GLN A 82 -14.06 17.56 2.23
CA GLN A 82 -15.17 16.78 2.80
C GLN A 82 -14.89 16.43 4.26
N LEU A 83 -13.65 16.04 4.58
CA LEU A 83 -13.21 15.75 5.94
C LEU A 83 -13.32 16.98 6.86
N ILE A 84 -12.81 18.14 6.43
CA ILE A 84 -12.91 19.39 7.20
C ILE A 84 -14.38 19.76 7.45
N ARG A 85 -15.23 19.62 6.43
CA ARG A 85 -16.69 19.87 6.58
C ARG A 85 -17.33 18.90 7.58
N ALA A 86 -16.93 17.64 7.58
CA ALA A 86 -17.42 16.66 8.55
C ALA A 86 -16.97 17.01 9.98
N MET A 87 -15.70 17.39 10.19
CA MET A 87 -15.19 17.87 11.47
C MET A 87 -15.96 19.11 11.97
N GLN A 88 -16.16 20.10 11.10
CA GLN A 88 -16.90 21.33 11.44
C GLN A 88 -18.37 21.09 11.74
N SER A 89 -18.98 20.00 11.25
CA SER A 89 -20.37 19.63 11.56
C SER A 89 -20.56 18.98 12.92
N GLY A 90 -19.48 18.79 13.70
CA GLY A 90 -19.52 18.16 15.01
C GLY A 90 -19.59 16.62 14.98
N ARG A 91 -19.33 15.99 13.81
CA ARG A 91 -19.24 14.53 13.72
C ARG A 91 -18.06 14.03 14.52
N LYS A 92 -18.25 12.91 15.21
CA LYS A 92 -17.15 12.16 15.81
C LYS A 92 -16.31 11.54 14.67
N ILE A 93 -15.06 11.98 14.51
CA ILE A 93 -14.15 11.49 13.48
C ILE A 93 -13.02 10.74 14.17
N ILE A 94 -12.84 9.46 13.81
CA ILE A 94 -11.76 8.62 14.31
C ILE A 94 -10.79 8.33 13.17
N ALA A 95 -9.50 8.51 13.43
CA ALA A 95 -8.46 8.21 12.48
C ALA A 95 -7.93 6.78 12.66
N GLN A 96 -7.59 6.13 11.54
CA GLN A 96 -6.67 4.99 11.54
C GLN A 96 -5.45 5.32 10.69
N VAL A 97 -4.26 4.97 11.18
CA VAL A 97 -3.00 5.39 10.59
C VAL A 97 -2.20 4.20 10.09
N ALA A 98 -1.79 4.23 8.81
CA ALA A 98 -0.94 3.20 8.22
C ALA A 98 0.45 3.16 8.89
N PRO A 99 1.05 1.97 9.13
CA PRO A 99 2.38 1.85 9.77
C PRO A 99 3.48 2.66 9.09
N ALA A 100 3.32 2.90 7.77
CA ALA A 100 4.23 3.73 6.98
C ALA A 100 4.31 5.20 7.43
N PHE A 101 3.51 5.64 8.44
CA PHE A 101 3.58 7.00 9.00
C PHE A 101 4.90 7.26 9.73
N ALA A 102 5.54 6.20 10.23
CA ALA A 102 6.76 6.32 11.00
C ALA A 102 7.84 7.10 10.22
N GLY A 103 8.32 8.18 10.83
CA GLY A 103 9.33 9.07 10.27
C GLY A 103 8.82 10.08 9.23
N GLN A 104 7.58 10.00 8.74
CA GLN A 104 7.06 10.88 7.68
C GLN A 104 6.98 12.36 8.07
N PHE A 105 6.87 12.64 9.34
CA PHE A 105 6.63 13.98 9.88
C PHE A 105 7.84 14.57 10.61
N GLY A 106 9.01 13.97 10.41
CA GLY A 106 10.27 14.44 10.98
C GLY A 106 10.91 13.43 11.94
N PRO A 107 12.24 13.51 12.12
CA PRO A 107 13.01 12.52 12.88
C PRO A 107 12.78 12.57 14.40
N LYS A 108 12.21 13.65 14.92
CA LYS A 108 11.92 13.85 16.34
C LYS A 108 10.49 13.44 16.73
N VAL A 109 9.60 13.27 15.75
CA VAL A 109 8.20 12.99 15.99
C VAL A 109 8.04 11.51 16.32
N THR A 110 7.67 11.22 17.58
CA THR A 110 7.37 9.85 18.03
C THR A 110 5.95 9.45 17.66
N PRO A 111 5.62 8.16 17.68
CA PRO A 111 4.25 7.69 17.47
C PRO A 111 3.24 8.34 18.43
N GLU A 112 3.61 8.51 19.69
CA GLU A 112 2.78 9.11 20.73
C GLU A 112 2.55 10.61 20.47
N MET A 113 3.59 11.34 20.09
CA MET A 113 3.48 12.75 19.67
C MET A 113 2.55 12.89 18.46
N PHE A 114 2.67 11.99 17.51
CA PHE A 114 1.83 11.99 16.31
C PHE A 114 0.35 11.71 16.64
N LYS A 115 0.08 10.72 17.51
CA LYS A 115 -1.29 10.44 18.01
C LYS A 115 -1.89 11.66 18.71
N THR A 116 -1.13 12.29 19.62
CA THR A 116 -1.55 13.50 20.31
C THR A 116 -1.83 14.65 19.35
N ALA A 117 -0.95 14.87 18.36
CA ALA A 117 -1.12 15.91 17.35
C ALA A 117 -2.40 15.70 16.51
N LEU A 118 -2.73 14.47 16.16
CA LEU A 118 -3.99 14.15 15.47
C LEU A 118 -5.21 14.51 16.32
N LYS A 119 -5.17 14.24 17.64
CA LYS A 119 -6.24 14.64 18.56
C LYS A 119 -6.34 16.18 18.65
N GLU A 120 -5.22 16.90 18.71
CA GLU A 120 -5.22 18.37 18.66
C GLU A 120 -5.76 18.90 17.33
N LEU A 121 -5.56 18.20 16.22
CA LEU A 121 -6.13 18.53 14.92
C LEU A 121 -7.65 18.40 14.89
N GLY A 122 -8.23 17.61 15.81
CA GLY A 122 -9.67 17.44 15.99
C GLY A 122 -10.20 16.02 15.76
N PHE A 123 -9.33 15.02 15.63
CA PHE A 123 -9.76 13.62 15.65
C PHE A 123 -10.12 13.20 17.08
N ALA A 124 -11.22 12.45 17.23
CA ALA A 124 -11.71 12.00 18.54
C ALA A 124 -10.83 10.90 19.12
N ASP A 125 -10.31 10.02 18.27
CA ASP A 125 -9.33 9.00 18.63
C ASP A 125 -8.51 8.56 17.41
N VAL A 126 -7.44 7.77 17.66
CA VAL A 126 -6.49 7.31 16.63
C VAL A 126 -6.12 5.86 16.87
N TYR A 127 -6.32 5.02 15.86
CA TYR A 127 -6.02 3.59 15.85
C TYR A 127 -4.85 3.29 14.90
N GLU A 128 -4.09 2.25 15.22
CA GLU A 128 -3.13 1.69 14.27
C GLU A 128 -3.86 0.83 13.22
N THR A 129 -3.70 1.13 11.93
CA THR A 129 -4.20 0.22 10.86
C THR A 129 -3.54 -1.16 10.93
N ALA A 130 -2.43 -1.26 11.62
CA ALA A 130 -1.73 -2.51 11.89
C ALA A 130 -2.57 -3.52 12.69
N LEU A 131 -3.59 -3.10 13.45
CA LEU A 131 -4.56 -4.00 14.09
C LEU A 131 -5.29 -4.87 13.07
N GLY A 132 -5.80 -4.26 12.00
CA GLY A 132 -6.43 -5.03 10.92
C GLY A 132 -5.42 -5.90 10.15
N ALA A 133 -4.14 -5.53 10.14
CA ALA A 133 -3.08 -6.37 9.59
C ALA A 133 -2.83 -7.61 10.46
N ASP A 134 -2.88 -7.46 11.78
CA ASP A 134 -2.76 -8.58 12.73
C ASP A 134 -3.90 -9.60 12.57
N MET A 135 -5.14 -9.11 12.42
CA MET A 135 -6.30 -9.97 12.14
C MET A 135 -6.13 -10.74 10.84
N GLY A 136 -5.86 -10.03 9.73
CA GLY A 136 -5.71 -10.64 8.40
C GLY A 136 -4.50 -11.57 8.32
N CYS A 137 -3.41 -11.27 9.03
CA CYS A 137 -2.23 -12.12 9.11
C CYS A 137 -2.55 -13.52 9.66
N MET A 138 -3.35 -13.59 10.73
CA MET A 138 -3.76 -14.85 11.33
C MET A 138 -4.66 -15.66 10.39
N ALA A 139 -5.66 -15.02 9.77
CA ALA A 139 -6.56 -15.66 8.83
C ALA A 139 -5.82 -16.17 7.57
N GLU A 140 -4.90 -15.37 7.02
CA GLU A 140 -4.07 -15.78 5.88
C GLU A 140 -3.08 -16.90 6.24
N ALA A 141 -2.56 -16.92 7.48
CA ALA A 141 -1.71 -18.01 7.97
C ALA A 141 -2.47 -19.33 8.05
N GLU A 142 -3.68 -19.31 8.61
CA GLU A 142 -4.55 -20.49 8.67
C GLU A 142 -4.93 -20.98 7.27
N HIS A 143 -5.32 -20.07 6.36
CA HIS A 143 -5.63 -20.41 4.98
C HIS A 143 -4.44 -21.07 4.27
N TYR A 144 -3.24 -20.50 4.40
CA TYR A 144 -2.02 -21.07 3.80
C TYR A 144 -1.77 -22.50 4.28
N VAL A 145 -1.86 -22.73 5.59
CA VAL A 145 -1.64 -24.07 6.19
C VAL A 145 -2.67 -25.08 5.70
N LYS A 146 -3.96 -24.68 5.65
CA LYS A 146 -5.06 -25.59 5.25
C LYS A 146 -5.10 -25.89 3.76
N GLU A 147 -4.75 -24.95 2.91
CA GLU A 147 -4.99 -25.04 1.47
C GLU A 147 -3.69 -25.16 0.66
N VAL A 148 -2.67 -24.34 0.95
CA VAL A 148 -1.43 -24.31 0.14
C VAL A 148 -0.43 -25.37 0.60
N ALA A 149 -0.17 -25.44 1.90
CA ALA A 149 0.78 -26.42 2.45
C ALA A 149 0.31 -27.86 2.28
N THR A 150 -1.00 -28.10 2.18
CA THR A 150 -1.58 -29.42 1.88
C THR A 150 -1.62 -29.76 0.39
N GLY A 151 -1.29 -28.79 -0.48
CA GLY A 151 -1.32 -28.96 -1.94
C GLY A 151 -2.71 -28.90 -2.58
N LYS A 152 -3.76 -28.56 -1.84
CA LYS A 152 -5.11 -28.34 -2.40
C LYS A 152 -5.16 -27.11 -3.29
N GLN A 153 -4.43 -26.05 -2.90
CA GLN A 153 -4.23 -24.84 -3.68
C GLN A 153 -2.77 -24.73 -4.11
N GLN A 154 -2.53 -24.38 -5.37
CA GLN A 154 -1.18 -24.32 -5.93
C GLN A 154 -0.29 -23.26 -5.29
N PHE A 155 -0.83 -22.07 -5.03
CA PHE A 155 -0.16 -20.93 -4.39
C PHE A 155 -1.22 -19.98 -3.81
N ALA A 156 -0.83 -19.12 -2.89
CA ALA A 156 -1.68 -18.04 -2.38
C ALA A 156 -1.13 -16.67 -2.81
N LEU A 157 -2.03 -15.72 -3.06
CA LEU A 157 -1.74 -14.32 -3.37
C LEU A 157 -2.30 -13.44 -2.26
N THR A 158 -1.51 -12.52 -1.72
CA THR A 158 -2.00 -11.55 -0.73
C THR A 158 -2.97 -10.54 -1.35
N SER A 159 -3.86 -9.93 -0.55
CA SER A 159 -4.88 -8.98 -1.01
C SER A 159 -4.65 -7.55 -0.53
N CYS A 160 -3.75 -7.30 0.40
CA CYS A 160 -3.60 -6.02 1.13
C CYS A 160 -3.28 -4.79 0.25
N CYS A 161 -2.65 -4.97 -0.93
CA CYS A 161 -2.41 -3.91 -1.90
C CYS A 161 -3.52 -3.87 -2.98
N PRO A 162 -4.44 -2.87 -2.98
CA PRO A 162 -5.55 -2.83 -3.93
C PRO A 162 -5.11 -2.79 -5.39
N SER A 163 -4.04 -2.06 -5.71
CA SER A 163 -3.52 -1.99 -7.09
C SER A 163 -2.99 -3.32 -7.58
N TRP A 164 -2.34 -4.09 -6.72
CA TRP A 164 -1.86 -5.43 -7.03
C TRP A 164 -3.04 -6.38 -7.28
N SER A 165 -3.99 -6.46 -6.34
CA SER A 165 -5.12 -7.38 -6.46
C SER A 165 -6.02 -7.04 -7.66
N VAL A 166 -6.25 -5.75 -7.97
CA VAL A 166 -6.97 -5.33 -9.18
C VAL A 166 -6.21 -5.70 -10.44
N MET A 167 -4.89 -5.49 -10.49
CA MET A 167 -4.07 -5.92 -11.63
C MET A 167 -4.14 -7.44 -11.83
N ALA A 168 -4.03 -8.23 -10.76
CA ALA A 168 -4.12 -9.68 -10.82
C ALA A 168 -5.49 -10.11 -11.37
N LYS A 169 -6.59 -9.57 -10.85
CA LYS A 169 -7.96 -9.86 -11.32
C LYS A 169 -8.16 -9.49 -12.80
N ASN A 170 -7.63 -8.36 -13.25
CA ASN A 170 -7.85 -7.86 -14.61
C ASN A 170 -6.97 -8.57 -15.65
N LEU A 171 -5.72 -8.88 -15.32
CA LEU A 171 -4.76 -9.43 -16.30
C LEU A 171 -4.60 -10.95 -16.19
N PHE A 172 -4.98 -11.54 -15.07
CA PHE A 172 -4.85 -12.98 -14.78
C PHE A 172 -6.11 -13.52 -14.10
N PRO A 173 -7.28 -13.46 -14.76
CA PRO A 173 -8.57 -13.85 -14.16
C PRO A 173 -8.59 -15.29 -13.65
N GLU A 174 -7.75 -16.16 -14.19
CA GLU A 174 -7.55 -17.54 -13.73
C GLU A 174 -6.91 -17.66 -12.33
N THR A 175 -6.43 -16.54 -11.76
CA THR A 175 -5.83 -16.52 -10.42
C THR A 175 -6.73 -15.90 -9.36
N ILE A 176 -7.96 -15.55 -9.70
CA ILE A 176 -8.88 -14.82 -8.79
C ILE A 176 -9.15 -15.66 -7.53
N ASP A 177 -9.33 -16.96 -7.68
CA ASP A 177 -9.56 -17.91 -6.58
C ASP A 177 -8.32 -18.18 -5.71
N LYS A 178 -7.15 -17.66 -6.09
CA LYS A 178 -5.90 -17.75 -5.35
C LYS A 178 -5.58 -16.47 -4.57
N ILE A 179 -6.30 -15.37 -4.86
CA ILE A 179 -6.15 -14.12 -4.12
C ILE A 179 -6.86 -14.28 -2.78
N SER A 180 -6.19 -13.91 -1.70
CA SER A 180 -6.78 -13.89 -0.36
C SER A 180 -8.13 -13.15 -0.37
N ASN A 181 -9.13 -13.74 0.25
CA ASN A 181 -10.45 -13.15 0.42
C ASN A 181 -10.53 -12.23 1.65
N GLU A 182 -9.43 -12.10 2.38
CA GLU A 182 -9.39 -11.27 3.57
C GLU A 182 -9.51 -9.79 3.22
N LEU A 183 -10.18 -9.06 4.08
CA LEU A 183 -10.25 -7.60 4.02
C LEU A 183 -8.85 -7.01 4.14
N THR A 184 -8.62 -5.90 3.46
CA THR A 184 -7.37 -5.20 3.68
C THR A 184 -7.32 -4.62 5.10
N PRO A 185 -6.12 -4.41 5.68
CA PRO A 185 -5.97 -3.84 7.02
C PRO A 185 -6.77 -2.55 7.24
N MET A 186 -6.88 -1.70 6.21
CA MET A 186 -7.68 -0.48 6.26
C MET A 186 -9.15 -0.77 6.53
N VAL A 187 -9.73 -1.74 5.85
CA VAL A 187 -11.16 -2.06 5.98
C VAL A 187 -11.42 -2.82 7.28
N ALA A 188 -10.56 -3.78 7.63
CA ALA A 188 -10.67 -4.54 8.88
C ALA A 188 -10.62 -3.63 10.10
N THR A 189 -9.62 -2.73 10.18
CA THR A 189 -9.54 -1.73 11.28
C THR A 189 -10.74 -0.79 11.27
N ALA A 190 -11.25 -0.38 10.11
CA ALA A 190 -12.43 0.48 10.05
C ALA A 190 -13.69 -0.21 10.60
N ARG A 191 -13.87 -1.51 10.33
CA ARG A 191 -14.97 -2.30 10.91
C ARG A 191 -14.84 -2.42 12.41
N LEU A 192 -13.64 -2.68 12.92
CA LEU A 192 -13.38 -2.69 14.36
C LEU A 192 -13.79 -1.35 15.00
N ILE A 193 -13.36 -0.22 14.43
CA ILE A 193 -13.71 1.11 14.91
C ILE A 193 -15.23 1.33 14.87
N LYS A 194 -15.90 0.91 13.78
CA LYS A 194 -17.38 1.06 13.66
C LYS A 194 -18.14 0.15 14.63
N GLN A 195 -17.59 -1.00 14.99
CA GLN A 195 -18.17 -1.88 16.01
C GLN A 195 -18.09 -1.25 17.41
N GLU A 196 -16.94 -0.66 17.76
CA GLU A 196 -16.76 0.02 19.04
C GLU A 196 -17.43 1.40 19.09
N HIS A 197 -17.53 2.07 17.94
CA HIS A 197 -18.04 3.43 17.78
C HIS A 197 -18.99 3.54 16.57
N PRO A 198 -20.23 3.01 16.67
CA PRO A 198 -21.16 2.94 15.53
C PRO A 198 -21.47 4.30 14.87
N ASP A 199 -21.42 5.39 15.64
CA ASP A 199 -21.73 6.75 15.16
C ASP A 199 -20.51 7.51 14.61
N ALA A 200 -19.31 6.91 14.66
CA ALA A 200 -18.10 7.57 14.22
C ALA A 200 -17.95 7.49 12.68
N SER A 201 -17.44 8.56 12.09
CA SER A 201 -16.85 8.50 10.75
C SER A 201 -15.38 8.09 10.84
N VAL A 202 -14.95 7.19 9.98
CA VAL A 202 -13.59 6.65 9.97
C VAL A 202 -12.78 7.26 8.85
N VAL A 203 -11.58 7.75 9.20
CA VAL A 203 -10.60 8.31 8.25
C VAL A 203 -9.37 7.43 8.21
N PHE A 204 -9.01 6.94 7.03
CA PHE A 204 -7.72 6.32 6.82
C PHE A 204 -6.67 7.38 6.47
N ILE A 205 -5.56 7.39 7.19
CA ILE A 205 -4.39 8.23 6.97
C ILE A 205 -3.22 7.35 6.54
N GLY A 206 -2.77 7.52 5.28
CA GLY A 206 -1.72 6.65 4.77
C GLY A 206 -1.10 7.15 3.45
N PRO A 207 -0.08 6.46 2.92
CA PRO A 207 0.68 6.95 1.77
C PRO A 207 0.02 6.68 0.41
N CYS A 208 -1.19 6.10 0.36
CA CYS A 208 -1.64 5.33 -0.78
C CYS A 208 -2.83 5.96 -1.52
N ALA A 209 -2.63 6.36 -2.79
CA ALA A 209 -3.71 6.83 -3.67
C ALA A 209 -4.74 5.72 -3.99
N SER A 210 -4.31 4.46 -4.08
CA SER A 210 -5.17 3.32 -4.39
C SER A 210 -6.19 3.02 -3.27
N LYS A 211 -5.90 3.39 -2.03
CA LYS A 211 -6.83 3.28 -0.90
C LYS A 211 -8.05 4.20 -1.05
N LYS A 212 -7.91 5.34 -1.75
CA LYS A 212 -9.06 6.21 -2.11
C LYS A 212 -10.03 5.49 -3.07
N LEU A 213 -9.50 4.72 -4.02
CA LEU A 213 -10.30 3.89 -4.92
C LEU A 213 -10.97 2.74 -4.16
N GLU A 214 -10.24 2.07 -3.28
CA GLU A 214 -10.77 0.97 -2.48
C GLU A 214 -11.92 1.43 -1.58
N ALA A 215 -11.76 2.52 -0.84
CA ALA A 215 -12.80 3.08 0.01
C ALA A 215 -14.08 3.50 -0.77
N SER A 216 -13.99 3.68 -2.08
CA SER A 216 -15.14 4.01 -2.92
C SER A 216 -15.95 2.80 -3.40
N ARG A 217 -15.46 1.56 -3.19
CA ARG A 217 -16.15 0.34 -3.61
C ARG A 217 -17.44 0.15 -2.81
N ARG A 218 -18.47 -0.44 -3.45
CA ARG A 218 -19.79 -0.63 -2.82
C ARG A 218 -19.73 -1.45 -1.55
N THR A 219 -18.88 -2.48 -1.52
CA THR A 219 -18.71 -3.44 -0.41
C THR A 219 -18.06 -2.84 0.84
N VAL A 220 -17.30 -1.75 0.71
CA VAL A 220 -16.50 -1.20 1.83
C VAL A 220 -16.69 0.30 2.06
N ARG A 221 -17.47 0.99 1.23
CA ARG A 221 -17.65 2.44 1.34
C ARG A 221 -18.37 2.91 2.59
N SER A 222 -19.06 2.00 3.29
CA SER A 222 -19.70 2.28 4.57
C SER A 222 -18.74 2.15 5.76
N ASP A 223 -17.59 1.48 5.56
CA ASP A 223 -16.61 1.24 6.61
C ASP A 223 -15.61 2.38 6.72
N VAL A 224 -15.11 2.87 5.56
CA VAL A 224 -14.12 3.96 5.49
C VAL A 224 -14.75 5.19 4.84
N ASP A 225 -14.98 6.24 5.62
CA ASP A 225 -15.66 7.46 5.15
C ASP A 225 -14.72 8.37 4.34
N PHE A 226 -13.45 8.48 4.75
CA PHE A 226 -12.46 9.35 4.10
C PHE A 226 -11.09 8.67 4.05
N VAL A 227 -10.32 9.03 3.01
CA VAL A 227 -8.91 8.64 2.88
C VAL A 227 -8.09 9.89 2.57
N ILE A 228 -7.10 10.18 3.40
CA ILE A 228 -6.13 11.26 3.18
C ILE A 228 -4.69 10.72 3.19
N THR A 229 -3.83 11.41 2.46
CA THR A 229 -2.40 11.07 2.39
C THR A 229 -1.60 11.76 3.50
N PHE A 230 -0.35 11.32 3.73
CA PHE A 230 0.55 12.00 4.66
C PHE A 230 0.86 13.42 4.18
N GLU A 231 1.02 13.62 2.86
CA GLU A 231 1.21 14.93 2.26
C GLU A 231 0.00 15.85 2.54
N GLU A 232 -1.22 15.34 2.33
CA GLU A 232 -2.46 16.05 2.64
C GLU A 232 -2.57 16.40 4.13
N LEU A 233 -2.20 15.47 5.01
CA LEU A 233 -2.21 15.68 6.46
C LEU A 233 -1.18 16.74 6.90
N THR A 234 0.02 16.75 6.29
CA THR A 234 1.02 17.79 6.54
C THR A 234 0.43 19.18 6.29
N GLY A 235 -0.27 19.36 5.17
CA GLY A 235 -0.97 20.62 4.89
C GLY A 235 -2.04 20.98 5.93
N MET A 236 -2.73 19.99 6.52
CA MET A 236 -3.69 20.24 7.58
C MET A 236 -3.01 20.69 8.89
N PHE A 237 -1.89 20.09 9.28
CA PHE A 237 -1.10 20.52 10.44
C PHE A 237 -0.58 21.94 10.26
N GLU A 238 0.00 22.25 9.12
CA GLU A 238 0.49 23.60 8.79
C GLU A 238 -0.64 24.65 8.86
N ALA A 239 -1.78 24.33 8.27
CA ALA A 239 -2.95 25.24 8.27
C ALA A 239 -3.49 25.53 9.68
N LYS A 240 -3.30 24.58 10.63
CA LYS A 240 -3.67 24.74 12.03
C LYS A 240 -2.55 25.31 12.90
N GLY A 241 -1.34 25.46 12.38
CA GLY A 241 -0.18 25.90 13.14
C GLY A 241 0.31 24.89 14.17
N ILE A 242 0.06 23.59 13.95
CA ILE A 242 0.50 22.50 14.83
C ILE A 242 1.96 22.16 14.46
N LEU A 243 2.87 22.43 15.38
CA LEU A 243 4.31 22.10 15.24
C LEU A 243 4.57 20.74 15.89
N LEU A 244 4.68 19.71 15.08
CA LEU A 244 4.73 18.31 15.54
C LEU A 244 5.92 18.00 16.48
N ASP A 245 7.06 18.65 16.30
CA ASP A 245 8.24 18.46 17.14
C ASP A 245 8.19 19.20 18.50
N GLU A 246 7.15 20.01 18.71
CA GLU A 246 6.86 20.71 19.97
C GLU A 246 5.73 20.04 20.78
N ILE A 247 5.03 19.05 20.17
CA ILE A 247 3.93 18.33 20.82
C ILE A 247 4.44 17.55 22.03
N LYS A 248 3.74 17.70 23.16
CA LYS A 248 3.91 16.84 24.34
C LYS A 248 3.13 15.57 24.15
N ALA A 249 3.81 14.44 24.02
CA ALA A 249 3.15 13.14 23.93
C ALA A 249 2.30 12.86 25.19
N MET A 250 1.01 12.59 24.99
CA MET A 250 0.07 12.28 26.07
C MET A 250 -0.65 10.95 25.86
N ASP A 251 -0.62 10.44 24.62
CA ASP A 251 -1.36 9.23 24.23
C ASP A 251 -0.38 8.13 23.82
N GLU A 252 -0.62 6.91 24.25
CA GLU A 252 0.17 5.75 23.83
C GLU A 252 -0.32 5.20 22.49
N MET A 253 0.58 4.60 21.71
CA MET A 253 0.30 3.89 20.47
C MET A 253 0.97 2.51 20.57
N LYS A 254 0.26 1.53 21.15
CA LYS A 254 0.80 0.21 21.53
C LYS A 254 -0.12 -0.95 21.16
N ASP A 255 -1.10 -0.71 20.29
CA ASP A 255 -2.19 -1.67 20.11
C ASP A 255 -1.81 -2.83 19.18
N ALA A 256 -0.93 -2.61 18.22
CA ALA A 256 -0.58 -3.59 17.18
C ALA A 256 0.76 -4.28 17.44
N THR A 257 0.92 -5.46 16.84
CA THR A 257 2.15 -6.26 16.95
C THR A 257 3.23 -5.85 15.96
N ALA A 258 4.45 -6.37 16.13
CA ALA A 258 5.52 -6.18 15.16
C ALA A 258 5.14 -6.73 13.76
N ALA A 259 4.40 -7.83 13.70
CA ALA A 259 3.91 -8.42 12.46
C ALA A 259 3.03 -7.42 11.69
N GLY A 260 1.98 -6.89 12.31
CA GLY A 260 1.09 -5.89 11.68
C GLY A 260 1.79 -4.58 11.32
N ARG A 261 2.66 -4.06 12.20
CA ARG A 261 3.46 -2.86 11.91
C ARG A 261 4.42 -3.06 10.74
N GLY A 262 4.86 -4.30 10.49
CA GLY A 262 5.73 -4.67 9.38
C GLY A 262 5.11 -4.52 7.99
N TYR A 263 3.78 -4.46 7.86
CA TYR A 263 3.08 -4.37 6.57
C TYR A 263 3.43 -3.12 5.74
N GLY A 264 4.02 -2.11 6.35
CA GLY A 264 4.41 -0.86 5.67
C GLY A 264 5.53 -0.99 4.64
N VAL A 265 6.33 -2.05 4.69
CA VAL A 265 7.47 -2.30 3.80
C VAL A 265 7.23 -3.53 2.92
N ALA A 266 7.91 -3.59 1.77
CA ALA A 266 7.85 -4.76 0.89
C ALA A 266 8.43 -6.00 1.59
N GLY A 267 7.80 -7.15 1.39
CA GLY A 267 8.10 -8.39 2.09
C GLY A 267 7.47 -8.49 3.49
N GLY A 268 6.95 -7.38 4.01
CA GLY A 268 6.42 -7.31 5.38
C GLY A 268 5.18 -8.16 5.61
N VAL A 269 4.28 -8.23 4.63
CA VAL A 269 3.06 -9.03 4.70
C VAL A 269 3.39 -10.52 4.71
N ALA A 270 4.17 -10.98 3.73
CA ALA A 270 4.53 -12.39 3.64
C ALA A 270 5.38 -12.86 4.85
N ASN A 271 6.25 -11.99 5.37
CA ASN A 271 7.01 -12.28 6.59
C ASN A 271 6.12 -12.36 7.82
N ALA A 272 5.15 -11.47 7.97
CA ALA A 272 4.20 -11.50 9.09
C ALA A 272 3.39 -12.81 9.09
N ILE A 273 2.84 -13.20 7.95
CA ILE A 273 2.10 -14.46 7.79
C ILE A 273 3.01 -15.65 8.10
N LYS A 274 4.25 -15.64 7.62
CA LYS A 274 5.25 -16.67 7.91
C LYS A 274 5.55 -16.76 9.42
N GLU A 275 5.74 -15.62 10.09
CA GLU A 275 5.99 -15.58 11.53
C GLU A 275 4.80 -16.13 12.33
N CYS A 276 3.55 -15.87 11.92
CA CYS A 276 2.36 -16.48 12.49
C CYS A 276 2.33 -18.01 12.27
N ILE A 277 2.66 -18.49 11.05
CA ILE A 277 2.72 -19.92 10.76
C ILE A 277 3.81 -20.60 11.61
N GLU A 278 4.99 -20.02 11.73
CA GLU A 278 6.09 -20.57 12.55
C GLU A 278 5.70 -20.64 14.03
N GLN A 279 4.92 -19.67 14.53
CA GLN A 279 4.48 -19.64 15.93
C GLN A 279 3.36 -20.65 16.22
N TYR A 280 2.32 -20.72 15.38
CA TYR A 280 1.08 -21.45 15.67
C TYR A 280 0.94 -22.78 14.95
N TYR A 281 1.71 -22.97 13.86
CA TYR A 281 1.72 -24.20 13.04
C TYR A 281 3.15 -24.72 12.85
N PRO A 282 3.90 -25.00 13.92
CA PRO A 282 5.32 -25.34 13.84
C PRO A 282 5.54 -26.58 12.97
N GLY A 283 6.58 -26.53 12.13
CA GLY A 283 6.91 -27.61 11.21
C GLY A 283 6.23 -27.50 9.83
N THR A 284 5.33 -26.53 9.62
CA THR A 284 4.76 -26.27 8.29
C THR A 284 5.78 -25.56 7.42
N PRO A 285 6.16 -26.10 6.24
CA PRO A 285 7.10 -25.42 5.34
C PRO A 285 6.41 -24.22 4.69
N VAL A 286 7.04 -23.04 4.77
CA VAL A 286 6.53 -21.80 4.18
C VAL A 286 7.50 -21.25 3.15
N ASN A 287 7.07 -21.20 1.89
CA ASN A 287 7.81 -20.58 0.81
C ASN A 287 7.19 -19.23 0.50
N ILE A 288 7.94 -18.15 0.74
CA ILE A 288 7.46 -16.78 0.43
C ILE A 288 8.16 -16.24 -0.80
N GLN A 289 7.40 -15.52 -1.60
CA GLN A 289 7.89 -14.71 -2.72
C GLN A 289 7.28 -13.33 -2.62
N HIS A 290 8.07 -12.30 -2.85
CA HIS A 290 7.57 -10.93 -2.91
C HIS A 290 7.95 -10.29 -4.23
N ALA A 291 7.08 -9.41 -4.71
CA ALA A 291 7.26 -8.66 -5.93
C ALA A 291 6.93 -7.19 -5.67
N GLU A 292 7.88 -6.32 -6.03
CA GLU A 292 7.80 -4.88 -5.84
C GLU A 292 7.67 -4.20 -7.20
N SER A 293 6.73 -3.33 -7.35
CA SER A 293 6.27 -2.76 -8.62
C SER A 293 5.31 -3.65 -9.41
N LEU A 294 4.37 -3.02 -10.13
CA LEU A 294 3.41 -3.76 -10.96
C LEU A 294 4.07 -4.59 -12.08
N ALA A 295 5.26 -4.17 -12.54
CA ALA A 295 6.00 -4.92 -13.56
C ALA A 295 6.55 -6.25 -13.01
N GLU A 296 7.10 -6.24 -11.80
CA GLU A 296 7.56 -7.46 -11.12
C GLU A 296 6.39 -8.33 -10.67
N CYS A 297 5.32 -7.72 -10.16
CA CYS A 297 4.09 -8.42 -9.84
C CYS A 297 3.53 -9.19 -11.05
N LYS A 298 3.51 -8.56 -12.23
CA LYS A 298 3.13 -9.22 -13.48
C LYS A 298 4.04 -10.40 -13.82
N LYS A 299 5.35 -10.25 -13.62
CA LYS A 299 6.33 -11.33 -13.84
C LYS A 299 6.10 -12.50 -12.87
N ALA A 300 5.83 -12.20 -11.59
CA ALA A 300 5.52 -13.22 -10.59
C ALA A 300 4.27 -14.03 -10.97
N LEU A 301 3.20 -13.36 -11.43
CA LEU A 301 1.98 -14.04 -11.90
C LEU A 301 2.22 -14.91 -13.14
N LEU A 302 3.06 -14.48 -14.07
CA LEU A 302 3.45 -15.29 -15.23
C LEU A 302 4.21 -16.56 -14.79
N LEU A 303 5.09 -16.46 -13.79
CA LEU A 303 5.79 -17.61 -13.24
C LEU A 303 4.85 -18.54 -12.46
N ALA A 304 3.91 -17.98 -11.70
CA ALA A 304 2.88 -18.74 -11.00
C ALA A 304 2.00 -19.52 -11.97
N LYS A 305 1.52 -18.87 -13.03
CA LYS A 305 0.76 -19.52 -14.13
C LYS A 305 1.56 -20.63 -14.82
N ALA A 306 2.88 -20.49 -14.92
CA ALA A 306 3.75 -21.53 -15.48
C ALA A 306 4.08 -22.68 -14.48
N GLY A 307 3.46 -22.71 -13.29
CA GLY A 307 3.66 -23.73 -12.26
C GLY A 307 4.99 -23.62 -11.50
N LYS A 308 5.71 -22.49 -11.64
CA LYS A 308 7.02 -22.30 -10.99
C LYS A 308 6.93 -21.72 -9.57
N MET A 309 5.72 -21.46 -9.09
CA MET A 309 5.45 -20.87 -7.77
C MET A 309 4.52 -21.75 -6.93
N ASN A 310 4.48 -23.06 -7.21
CA ASN A 310 3.64 -23.98 -6.44
C ASN A 310 4.17 -24.09 -5.00
N GLY A 311 3.24 -24.07 -4.03
CA GLY A 311 3.55 -24.05 -2.60
C GLY A 311 4.00 -22.69 -2.08
N CYS A 312 3.92 -21.61 -2.89
CA CYS A 312 4.36 -20.29 -2.46
C CYS A 312 3.20 -19.43 -1.93
N LEU A 313 3.50 -18.61 -0.93
CA LEU A 313 2.78 -17.39 -0.59
C LEU A 313 3.43 -16.23 -1.37
N ILE A 314 2.67 -15.59 -2.24
CA ILE A 314 3.17 -14.53 -3.13
C ILE A 314 2.60 -13.19 -2.66
N GLU A 315 3.49 -12.33 -2.16
CA GLU A 315 3.17 -10.95 -1.86
C GLU A 315 3.40 -10.08 -3.08
N GLY A 316 2.40 -9.27 -3.44
CA GLY A 316 2.54 -8.26 -4.48
C GLY A 316 2.30 -6.85 -3.95
N MET A 317 3.28 -5.97 -4.17
CA MET A 317 3.20 -4.54 -3.87
C MET A 317 3.35 -3.71 -5.13
N ALA A 318 2.40 -2.78 -5.37
CA ALA A 318 2.46 -1.93 -6.56
C ALA A 318 3.58 -0.87 -6.49
N CYS A 319 4.03 -0.52 -5.29
CA CYS A 319 5.06 0.48 -5.04
C CYS A 319 6.40 -0.20 -4.76
N PRO A 320 7.52 0.25 -5.37
CA PRO A 320 8.87 -0.25 -5.06
C PRO A 320 9.25 0.11 -3.61
N GLY A 321 9.52 -0.89 -2.77
CA GLY A 321 9.78 -0.70 -1.34
C GLY A 321 8.54 -0.88 -0.45
N GLY A 322 7.35 -1.12 -1.03
CA GLY A 322 6.09 -1.25 -0.29
C GLY A 322 5.36 0.07 -0.09
N CYS A 323 4.50 0.15 0.93
CA CYS A 323 3.68 1.34 1.20
C CYS A 323 4.49 2.60 1.49
N ILE A 324 5.70 2.47 2.04
CA ILE A 324 6.63 3.60 2.28
C ILE A 324 7.06 4.35 1.00
N ALA A 325 6.77 3.81 -0.18
CA ALA A 325 7.00 4.43 -1.49
C ALA A 325 5.70 4.86 -2.18
N GLY A 326 4.61 4.95 -1.44
CA GLY A 326 3.32 5.42 -1.95
C GLY A 326 3.34 6.87 -2.39
N ALA A 327 2.36 7.25 -3.22
CA ALA A 327 2.32 8.57 -3.85
C ALA A 327 2.11 9.75 -2.88
N GLY A 328 1.65 9.48 -1.66
CA GLY A 328 1.41 10.49 -0.63
C GLY A 328 2.41 10.47 0.53
N THR A 329 3.64 10.01 0.30
CA THR A 329 4.73 10.02 1.29
C THR A 329 5.50 11.34 1.29
N ASN A 330 6.07 11.71 2.45
CA ASN A 330 6.83 12.95 2.63
C ASN A 330 8.34 12.75 2.59
N ILE A 331 8.84 11.52 2.74
CA ILE A 331 10.28 11.25 2.91
C ILE A 331 10.78 10.15 1.95
N ALA A 332 12.10 10.10 1.79
CA ALA A 332 12.75 9.09 0.95
C ALA A 332 12.62 7.67 1.51
N ILE A 333 12.44 6.70 0.62
CA ILE A 333 12.22 5.28 0.93
C ILE A 333 13.23 4.72 1.96
N PRO A 334 14.57 4.91 1.84
CA PRO A 334 15.51 4.36 2.81
C PRO A 334 15.37 4.91 4.23
N VAL A 335 14.89 6.15 4.35
CA VAL A 335 14.63 6.80 5.66
C VAL A 335 13.35 6.23 6.25
N ALA A 336 12.30 6.14 5.45
CA ALA A 336 11.02 5.56 5.86
C ALA A 336 11.17 4.08 6.28
N ALA A 337 11.94 3.28 5.54
CA ALA A 337 12.19 1.88 5.86
C ALA A 337 12.83 1.70 7.25
N LYS A 338 13.85 2.52 7.57
CA LYS A 338 14.49 2.49 8.91
C LYS A 338 13.53 2.93 10.02
N ALA A 339 12.69 3.92 9.75
CA ALA A 339 11.72 4.42 10.73
C ALA A 339 10.62 3.38 11.02
N VAL A 340 10.10 2.71 9.98
CA VAL A 340 9.12 1.62 10.13
C VAL A 340 9.75 0.42 10.85
N ASP A 341 11.00 0.06 10.53
CA ASP A 341 11.70 -1.03 11.22
C ASP A 341 11.88 -0.73 12.71
N LYS A 342 12.26 0.51 13.05
CA LYS A 342 12.31 0.97 14.45
C LYS A 342 10.95 0.84 15.12
N PHE A 343 9.88 1.38 14.52
CA PHE A 343 8.52 1.32 15.05
C PHE A 343 8.01 -0.11 15.22
N LYS A 344 8.31 -1.00 14.26
CA LYS A 344 8.04 -2.44 14.35
C LYS A 344 8.71 -3.04 15.59
N ASN A 345 9.98 -2.75 15.82
CA ASN A 345 10.76 -3.33 16.93
C ASN A 345 10.38 -2.76 18.30
N GLU A 346 9.63 -1.66 18.37
CA GLU A 346 9.06 -1.10 19.60
C GLU A 346 7.74 -1.78 20.03
N ALA A 347 7.18 -2.68 19.21
CA ALA A 347 5.96 -3.41 19.57
C ALA A 347 6.21 -4.38 20.73
N GLU A 348 5.25 -4.46 21.65
CA GLU A 348 5.34 -5.34 22.83
C GLU A 348 5.27 -6.84 22.45
N LYS A 349 4.50 -7.15 21.38
CA LYS A 349 4.33 -8.52 20.88
C LYS A 349 4.90 -8.63 19.47
N LYS A 350 5.47 -9.82 19.17
CA LYS A 350 6.02 -10.11 17.86
C LYS A 350 4.93 -10.41 16.84
N VAL A 351 3.99 -11.27 17.20
CA VAL A 351 2.84 -11.71 16.39
C VAL A 351 1.56 -11.56 17.19
N PRO A 352 0.38 -11.45 16.54
CA PRO A 352 -0.91 -11.39 17.24
C PRO A 352 -1.20 -12.66 18.03
N ASP A 353 -2.03 -12.55 19.06
CA ASP A 353 -2.51 -13.71 19.83
C ASP A 353 -3.53 -14.52 19.03
N GLU A 354 -3.68 -15.83 19.33
CA GLU A 354 -4.72 -16.68 18.72
C GLU A 354 -6.16 -16.17 18.92
N SER A 355 -6.37 -15.36 19.94
CA SER A 355 -7.68 -14.78 20.29
C SER A 355 -8.06 -13.57 19.44
N VAL A 356 -7.23 -13.15 18.48
CA VAL A 356 -7.57 -12.07 17.55
C VAL A 356 -8.80 -12.46 16.74
N ASP A 357 -9.79 -11.58 16.74
CA ASP A 357 -11.05 -11.79 16.03
C ASP A 357 -10.79 -11.83 14.51
N GLN A 358 -10.89 -13.03 13.93
CA GLN A 358 -10.67 -13.27 12.51
C GLN A 358 -11.98 -13.15 11.69
N GLU A 359 -13.17 -13.23 12.34
CA GLU A 359 -14.45 -13.13 11.64
C GLU A 359 -14.63 -11.73 11.01
N MET A 360 -14.01 -10.71 11.61
CA MET A 360 -14.09 -9.33 11.12
C MET A 360 -13.36 -9.08 9.79
N VAL A 361 -12.51 -9.98 9.34
CA VAL A 361 -11.71 -9.81 8.10
C VAL A 361 -12.30 -10.55 6.91
N GLU A 362 -13.34 -11.36 7.07
CA GLU A 362 -13.99 -12.04 5.96
C GLU A 362 -14.73 -11.05 5.05
N LEU A 363 -14.49 -11.15 3.73
CA LEU A 363 -15.31 -10.49 2.73
C LEU A 363 -16.68 -11.16 2.67
N GLU A 364 -17.74 -10.38 2.85
CA GLU A 364 -19.07 -10.83 2.48
C GLU A 364 -19.06 -11.20 0.99
N LYS A 365 -19.39 -12.46 0.70
CA LYS A 365 -19.52 -12.93 -0.69
C LYS A 365 -20.71 -12.22 -1.30
N GLU A 366 -20.45 -11.40 -2.35
CA GLU A 366 -21.49 -10.82 -3.21
C GLU A 366 -22.19 -11.91 -4.05
#